data_043b70f76e5d5dea5575dec38a5cbb29
#
_entry.id   043b70f76e5d5dea5575dec38a5cbb29
#
_cell.length_a   1.000
_cell.length_b   1.000
_cell.length_c   1.000
_cell.angle_alpha   90.00
_cell.angle_beta   90.00
_cell.angle_gamma   90.00
#
_symmetry.space_group_name_H-M   'P 1'
#
loop_
_entity.id
_entity.type
_entity.pdbx_description
1 polymer ?
#
loop_
_entity_poly.entity_id
_entity_poly.type
_entity_poly.pdbx_seq_one_letter_code
_entity_poly.pdbx_strand_id
1 'polypeptide(L)'
;MEGHHFIKTKELLKLSEQQFVSCCEEGMSNGCHGGEMWGAFECAKTKPQMLAADYPYTSGEGVRGDCKYDATKGKVSVTAWWKVQANEPLQLKAAIAQGPVSVAIEADTIIF
;
A
#
# COMPACT_ATOMS: atom_id res chain seq x y z
N MET A 1 -3.50 -3.48 3.12
CA MET A 1 -3.80 -4.64 2.24
C MET A 1 -3.70 -5.95 3.01
N GLU A 2 -2.61 -6.24 3.70
CA GLU A 2 -2.42 -7.48 4.51
C GLU A 2 -3.55 -7.72 5.52
N GLY A 3 -3.91 -6.70 6.32
CA GLY A 3 -4.99 -6.82 7.31
C GLY A 3 -6.37 -7.07 6.69
N HIS A 4 -6.71 -6.41 5.57
CA HIS A 4 -7.96 -6.68 4.85
C HIS A 4 -7.99 -8.08 4.24
N HIS A 5 -6.86 -8.55 3.73
CA HIS A 5 -6.72 -9.92 3.25
C HIS A 5 -6.98 -10.91 4.39
N PHE A 6 -6.35 -10.68 5.55
CA PHE A 6 -6.58 -11.52 6.74
C PHE A 6 -8.04 -11.52 7.21
N ILE A 7 -8.69 -10.35 7.27
CA ILE A 7 -10.10 -10.25 7.66
C ILE A 7 -10.97 -11.13 6.77
N LYS A 8 -10.70 -11.12 5.45
CA LYS A 8 -11.46 -11.86 4.45
C LYS A 8 -11.12 -13.36 4.40
N THR A 9 -9.85 -13.72 4.50
CA THR A 9 -9.37 -15.08 4.20
C THR A 9 -8.88 -15.85 5.41
N LYS A 10 -8.60 -15.17 6.53
CA LYS A 10 -7.92 -15.66 7.75
C LYS A 10 -6.44 -16.02 7.52
N GLU A 11 -5.90 -15.66 6.39
CA GLU A 11 -4.48 -15.83 6.07
C GLU A 11 -3.76 -14.48 6.14
N LEU A 12 -2.75 -14.35 7.02
CA LEU A 12 -1.92 -13.17 7.13
C LEU A 12 -0.66 -13.35 6.27
N LEU A 13 -0.58 -12.58 5.21
CA LEU A 13 0.56 -12.60 4.29
C LEU A 13 1.43 -11.35 4.50
N LYS A 14 2.74 -11.51 4.44
CA LYS A 14 3.68 -10.40 4.36
C LYS A 14 3.88 -10.03 2.89
N LEU A 15 3.40 -8.85 2.48
CA LEU A 15 3.46 -8.36 1.11
C LEU A 15 4.71 -7.52 0.85
N SER A 16 5.10 -7.42 -0.42
CA SER A 16 6.30 -6.69 -0.84
C SER A 16 6.09 -5.18 -0.83
N GLU A 17 6.81 -4.47 -0.01
CA GLU A 17 6.92 -3.01 -0.05
C GLU A 17 7.74 -2.57 -1.28
N GLN A 18 8.74 -3.35 -1.67
CA GLN A 18 9.61 -3.06 -2.82
C GLN A 18 8.83 -2.98 -4.12
N GLN A 19 7.79 -3.78 -4.28
CA GLN A 19 6.94 -3.72 -5.47
C GLN A 19 6.33 -2.32 -5.65
N PHE A 20 5.86 -1.67 -4.58
CA PHE A 20 5.36 -0.31 -4.66
C PHE A 20 6.45 0.69 -5.02
N VAL A 21 7.62 0.59 -4.40
CA VAL A 21 8.75 1.49 -4.67
C VAL A 21 9.22 1.39 -6.11
N SER A 22 9.38 0.18 -6.64
CA SER A 22 10.02 -0.04 -7.95
C SER A 22 9.06 -0.10 -9.13
N CYS A 23 7.79 -0.49 -8.92
CA CYS A 23 6.90 -0.88 -10.02
C CYS A 23 5.65 -0.02 -10.16
N CYS A 24 5.36 0.87 -9.21
CA CYS A 24 4.16 1.69 -9.24
C CYS A 24 4.50 3.12 -9.67
N GLU A 25 3.76 3.62 -10.65
CA GLU A 25 3.86 4.99 -11.18
C GLU A 25 2.53 5.73 -11.10
N GLU A 26 1.48 5.01 -10.70
CA GLU A 26 0.14 5.52 -10.54
C GLU A 26 0.06 6.52 -9.36
N GLY A 27 -0.78 7.54 -9.49
CA GLY A 27 -1.13 8.43 -8.39
C GLY A 27 0.03 9.21 -7.77
N MET A 28 0.87 9.83 -8.59
CA MET A 28 2.05 10.58 -8.14
C MET A 28 3.06 9.74 -7.34
N SER A 29 3.04 8.41 -7.54
CA SER A 29 4.05 7.53 -6.96
C SER A 29 5.42 7.84 -7.55
N ASN A 30 6.41 8.16 -6.70
CA ASN A 30 7.74 8.58 -7.11
C ASN A 30 8.84 7.76 -6.42
N GLY A 31 8.62 6.45 -6.32
CA GLY A 31 9.57 5.51 -5.74
C GLY A 31 10.01 5.91 -4.32
N CYS A 32 11.31 6.15 -4.14
CA CYS A 32 11.89 6.56 -2.85
C CYS A 32 11.55 8.02 -2.45
N HIS A 33 10.94 8.79 -3.32
CA HIS A 33 10.57 10.19 -3.05
C HIS A 33 9.10 10.35 -2.63
N GLY A 34 8.45 9.26 -2.26
CA GLY A 34 7.08 9.25 -1.74
C GLY A 34 6.01 8.99 -2.80
N GLY A 35 4.77 9.20 -2.41
CA GLY A 35 3.61 9.01 -3.27
C GLY A 35 2.31 9.02 -2.47
N GLU A 36 1.19 8.96 -3.17
CA GLU A 36 -0.13 8.94 -2.59
C GLU A 36 -0.61 7.51 -2.33
N MET A 37 -1.26 7.29 -1.19
CA MET A 37 -1.77 5.97 -0.79
C MET A 37 -2.74 5.37 -1.80
N TRP A 38 -3.59 6.22 -2.41
CA TRP A 38 -4.53 5.78 -3.44
C TRP A 38 -3.82 5.32 -4.72
N GLY A 39 -2.66 5.90 -5.06
CA GLY A 39 -1.85 5.44 -6.19
C GLY A 39 -1.33 4.02 -5.97
N ALA A 40 -0.92 3.69 -4.75
CA ALA A 40 -0.56 2.32 -4.40
C ALA A 40 -1.75 1.34 -4.55
N PHE A 41 -2.97 1.76 -4.22
CA PHE A 41 -4.16 0.94 -4.43
C PHE A 41 -4.47 0.75 -5.92
N GLU A 42 -4.35 1.81 -6.75
CA GLU A 42 -4.52 1.68 -8.20
C GLU A 42 -3.48 0.74 -8.82
N CYS A 43 -2.22 0.84 -8.42
CA CYS A 43 -1.18 -0.09 -8.83
C CYS A 43 -1.55 -1.54 -8.47
N ALA A 44 -2.03 -1.79 -7.25
CA ALA A 44 -2.40 -3.12 -6.78
C ALA A 44 -3.69 -3.69 -7.43
N LYS A 45 -4.47 -2.87 -8.13
CA LYS A 45 -5.59 -3.34 -8.98
C LYS A 45 -5.09 -4.02 -10.24
N THR A 46 -4.03 -3.50 -10.83
CA THR A 46 -3.47 -3.98 -12.11
C THR A 46 -2.30 -4.93 -11.91
N LYS A 47 -1.55 -4.76 -10.82
CA LYS A 47 -0.38 -5.57 -10.45
C LYS A 47 -0.61 -6.19 -9.07
N PRO A 48 -1.29 -7.36 -8.96
CA PRO A 48 -1.47 -8.05 -7.68
C PRO A 48 -0.17 -8.15 -6.89
N GLN A 49 -0.26 -7.86 -5.59
CA GLN A 49 0.92 -7.79 -4.73
C GLN A 49 1.58 -9.14 -4.55
N MET A 50 2.89 -9.17 -4.75
CA MET A 50 3.76 -10.32 -4.47
C MET A 50 4.06 -10.41 -2.97
N LEU A 51 4.49 -11.58 -2.51
CA LEU A 51 5.01 -11.74 -1.15
C LEU A 51 6.37 -11.04 -0.99
N ALA A 52 6.66 -10.56 0.21
CA ALA A 52 7.97 -10.00 0.55
C ALA A 52 9.12 -11.02 0.35
N ALA A 53 8.85 -12.31 0.52
CA ALA A 53 9.82 -13.38 0.27
C ALA A 53 10.18 -13.53 -1.21
N ASP A 54 9.22 -13.25 -2.12
CA ASP A 54 9.44 -13.31 -3.57
C ASP A 54 10.02 -12.01 -4.14
N TYR A 55 9.79 -10.89 -3.45
CA TYR A 55 10.28 -9.57 -3.85
C TYR A 55 10.71 -8.77 -2.60
N PRO A 56 11.90 -9.06 -2.05
CA PRO A 56 12.37 -8.44 -0.81
C PRO A 56 12.70 -6.96 -0.98
N TYR A 57 12.64 -6.21 0.15
CA TYR A 57 12.96 -4.78 0.18
C TYR A 57 14.46 -4.53 0.01
N THR A 58 14.83 -3.69 -0.95
CA THR A 58 16.22 -3.37 -1.31
C THR A 58 16.51 -1.85 -1.38
N SER A 59 15.52 -1.02 -1.08
CA SER A 59 15.62 0.43 -1.23
C SER A 59 15.99 1.17 0.06
N GLY A 60 16.59 0.49 1.05
CA GLY A 60 16.99 1.09 2.33
C GLY A 60 17.95 2.27 2.21
N GLU A 61 18.79 2.27 1.17
CA GLU A 61 19.74 3.35 0.87
C GLU A 61 19.18 4.40 -0.12
N GLY A 62 17.86 4.42 -0.34
CA GLY A 62 17.21 5.40 -1.21
C GLY A 62 17.33 5.14 -2.71
N VAL A 63 17.73 3.94 -3.10
CA VAL A 63 17.80 3.53 -4.52
C VAL A 63 16.54 2.77 -4.89
N ARG A 64 15.77 3.29 -5.87
CA ARG A 64 14.50 2.70 -6.32
C ARG A 64 14.68 1.27 -6.87
N GLY A 65 15.74 1.04 -7.63
CA GLY A 65 15.95 -0.20 -8.38
C GLY A 65 14.96 -0.41 -9.54
N ASP A 66 15.28 -1.35 -10.41
CA ASP A 66 14.41 -1.74 -11.52
C ASP A 66 13.21 -2.54 -11.04
N CYS A 67 12.08 -2.37 -11.74
CA CYS A 67 10.89 -3.17 -11.46
C CYS A 67 11.10 -4.64 -11.84
N LYS A 68 10.95 -5.54 -10.88
CA LYS A 68 11.05 -7.00 -11.04
C LYS A 68 9.71 -7.70 -10.79
N TYR A 69 8.60 -7.03 -11.12
CA TYR A 69 7.27 -7.60 -10.96
C TYR A 69 7.09 -8.87 -11.81
N ASP A 70 6.60 -9.92 -11.17
CA ASP A 70 6.24 -11.19 -11.81
C ASP A 70 4.76 -11.47 -11.56
N ALA A 71 3.94 -11.36 -12.60
CA ALA A 71 2.49 -11.54 -12.51
C ALA A 71 2.10 -12.96 -12.04
N THR A 72 2.94 -13.96 -12.25
CA THR A 72 2.68 -15.35 -11.81
C THR A 72 2.77 -15.50 -10.30
N LYS A 73 3.42 -14.56 -9.61
CA LYS A 73 3.65 -14.52 -8.16
C LYS A 73 2.71 -13.56 -7.42
N GLY A 74 1.83 -12.87 -8.13
CA GLY A 74 0.82 -11.99 -7.52
C GLY A 74 -0.15 -12.78 -6.62
N LYS A 75 -0.33 -12.34 -5.38
CA LYS A 75 -1.16 -13.02 -4.37
C LYS A 75 -2.37 -12.21 -3.94
N VAL A 76 -2.23 -10.91 -3.77
CA VAL A 76 -3.28 -10.04 -3.24
C VAL A 76 -3.53 -8.87 -4.18
N SER A 77 -4.75 -8.71 -4.65
CA SER A 77 -5.18 -7.57 -5.46
C SER A 77 -6.15 -6.68 -4.70
N VAL A 78 -6.21 -5.42 -5.08
CA VAL A 78 -7.25 -4.47 -4.67
C VAL A 78 -8.34 -4.47 -5.73
N THR A 79 -9.60 -4.69 -5.34
CA THR A 79 -10.73 -4.61 -6.26
C THR A 79 -11.30 -3.20 -6.37
N ALA A 80 -11.36 -2.50 -5.23
CA ALA A 80 -11.82 -1.12 -5.13
C ALA A 80 -11.22 -0.44 -3.90
N TRP A 81 -11.19 0.87 -3.91
CA TRP A 81 -10.84 1.72 -2.78
C TRP A 81 -11.75 2.97 -2.80
N TRP A 82 -11.86 3.62 -1.66
CA TRP A 82 -12.58 4.89 -1.53
C TRP A 82 -11.90 5.80 -0.51
N LYS A 83 -12.11 7.09 -0.65
CA LYS A 83 -11.67 8.08 0.33
C LYS A 83 -12.78 8.30 1.36
N VAL A 84 -12.41 8.34 2.62
CA VAL A 84 -13.27 8.90 3.67
C VAL A 84 -13.41 10.40 3.41
N GLN A 85 -14.62 10.93 3.56
CA GLN A 85 -14.87 12.36 3.36
C GLN A 85 -14.06 13.20 4.36
N ALA A 86 -13.47 14.28 3.88
CA ALA A 86 -12.69 15.19 4.72
C ALA A 86 -13.59 15.83 5.81
N ASN A 87 -13.03 16.01 7.00
CA ASN A 87 -13.70 16.60 8.16
C ASN A 87 -14.93 15.80 8.67
N GLU A 88 -15.01 14.51 8.36
CA GLU A 88 -16.08 13.63 8.80
C GLU A 88 -15.57 12.52 9.75
N PRO A 89 -15.30 12.84 11.03
CA PRO A 89 -14.67 11.89 11.96
C PRO A 89 -15.53 10.64 12.22
N LEU A 90 -16.86 10.74 12.11
CA LEU A 90 -17.74 9.58 12.26
C LEU A 90 -17.61 8.61 11.08
N GLN A 91 -17.41 9.10 9.87
CA GLN A 91 -17.13 8.23 8.71
C GLN A 91 -15.78 7.54 8.85
N LEU A 92 -14.74 8.25 9.32
CA LEU A 92 -13.44 7.66 9.60
C LEU A 92 -13.55 6.56 10.66
N LYS A 93 -14.28 6.81 11.74
CA LYS A 93 -14.54 5.82 12.80
C LYS A 93 -15.26 4.58 12.25
N ALA A 94 -16.26 4.78 11.40
CA ALA A 94 -16.99 3.69 10.75
C ALA A 94 -16.09 2.87 9.80
N ALA A 95 -15.20 3.53 9.04
CA ALA A 95 -14.24 2.85 8.18
C ALA A 95 -13.25 2.00 9.00
N ILE A 96 -12.69 2.55 10.09
CA ILE A 96 -11.77 1.85 10.98
C ILE A 96 -12.44 0.61 11.62
N ALA A 97 -13.73 0.68 11.93
CA ALA A 97 -14.47 -0.45 12.47
C ALA A 97 -14.60 -1.63 11.48
N GLN A 98 -14.41 -1.40 10.18
CA GLN A 98 -14.42 -2.44 9.15
C GLN A 98 -13.04 -3.02 8.86
N GLY A 99 -11.97 -2.32 9.20
CA GLY A 99 -10.59 -2.78 8.98
C GLY A 99 -9.57 -1.65 8.95
N PRO A 100 -8.31 -1.96 8.66
CA PRO A 100 -7.23 -0.95 8.59
C PRO A 100 -7.52 0.14 7.55
N VAL A 101 -7.28 1.39 7.93
CA VAL A 101 -7.43 2.57 7.06
C VAL A 101 -6.06 3.23 6.92
N SER A 102 -5.65 3.50 5.68
CA SER A 102 -4.43 4.27 5.41
C SER A 102 -4.68 5.75 5.69
N VAL A 103 -3.80 6.36 6.47
CA VAL A 103 -3.90 7.78 6.85
C VAL A 103 -2.55 8.47 6.69
N ALA A 104 -2.58 9.78 6.49
CA ALA A 104 -1.41 10.65 6.61
C ALA A 104 -1.61 11.55 7.84
N ILE A 105 -0.51 11.83 8.52
CA ILE A 105 -0.48 12.76 9.66
C ILE A 105 0.57 13.84 9.43
N GLU A 106 0.37 15.00 9.99
CA GLU A 106 1.41 16.00 10.12
C GLU A 106 2.38 15.59 11.23
N ALA A 107 3.65 15.47 10.93
CA ALA A 107 4.69 14.99 11.85
C ALA A 107 5.96 15.85 11.79
N ASP A 108 5.83 17.14 11.45
CA ASP A 108 6.92 18.10 11.29
C ASP A 108 7.10 19.03 12.50
N THR A 109 6.38 18.78 13.58
CA THR A 109 6.45 19.55 14.82
C THR A 109 7.39 18.92 15.85
N ILE A 110 7.84 19.72 16.81
CA ILE A 110 8.77 19.30 17.90
C ILE A 110 8.23 18.14 18.75
N ILE A 111 6.95 17.79 18.63
CA ILE A 111 6.30 16.74 19.42
C ILE A 111 6.41 15.36 18.77
N PHE A 112 6.86 15.28 17.52
CA PHE A 112 7.10 14.03 16.79
C PHE A 112 8.58 13.80 16.55
#